data_01ccc18220b0001cbf5c3cfc70f486f6
#
_entry.id   01ccc18220b0001cbf5c3cfc70f486f6
#
_cell.length_a   1.000
_cell.length_b   1.000
_cell.length_c   1.000
_cell.angle_alpha   90.00
_cell.angle_beta   90.00
_cell.angle_gamma   90.00
#
_symmetry.space_group_name_H-M   'P 1'
#
loop_
_entity.id
_entity.type
_entity.pdbx_description
1 polymer ?
#
loop_
_entity_poly.entity_id
_entity_poly.type
_entity_poly.pdbx_seq_one_letter_code
_entity_poly.pdbx_strand_id
1 'polypeptide(L)'
;SQENHTYIKIIPSSYTVFIILYNKKGSYNLSIIDRCRNITEIPADTVEDISGCFISVMDDNAFYIPSYSASQPDDFVQKLLTTGNYDKRVEHFNSFLRNSFQITHCPVEIENMRSMIIRSKGDISISLLADQTGFSCRHINRIFTSYYGFGPKDYCRYVRFQYALDEIFKNPFRQNSEFIQNSSYSDQAHFQREFKQFTGITPKQFINNFTA
;
A
#
# COMPACT_ATOMS: atom_id res chain seq x y z
N SER A 1 -16.07 -31.23 -0.28
CA SER A 1 -16.57 -29.92 -0.70
C SER A 1 -15.46 -28.92 -0.47
N GLN A 2 -14.86 -28.39 -1.54
CA GLN A 2 -13.97 -27.24 -1.45
C GLN A 2 -14.84 -26.04 -1.11
N GLU A 3 -14.71 -25.52 0.09
CA GLU A 3 -15.28 -24.23 0.45
C GLU A 3 -14.56 -23.17 -0.38
N ASN A 4 -15.27 -22.54 -1.30
CA ASN A 4 -14.78 -21.41 -2.08
C ASN A 4 -14.72 -20.19 -1.14
N HIS A 5 -13.61 -20.04 -0.42
CA HIS A 5 -13.35 -18.83 0.34
C HIS A 5 -13.09 -17.66 -0.59
N THR A 6 -13.79 -16.58 -0.40
CA THR A 6 -13.53 -15.30 -1.09
C THR A 6 -12.47 -14.54 -0.30
N TYR A 7 -11.45 -14.03 -1.00
CA TYR A 7 -10.39 -13.23 -0.39
C TYR A 7 -10.29 -11.86 -1.04
N ILE A 8 -9.99 -10.85 -0.23
CA ILE A 8 -9.53 -9.55 -0.70
C ILE A 8 -8.01 -9.61 -0.79
N LYS A 9 -7.47 -9.39 -1.99
CA LYS A 9 -6.02 -9.38 -2.22
C LYS A 9 -5.48 -7.98 -2.17
N ILE A 10 -4.58 -7.74 -1.24
CA ILE A 10 -3.85 -6.48 -1.12
C ILE A 10 -2.50 -6.64 -1.80
N ILE A 11 -2.26 -5.80 -2.79
CA ILE A 11 -0.99 -5.74 -3.52
C ILE A 11 0.07 -5.13 -2.59
N PRO A 12 1.34 -5.57 -2.68
CA PRO A 12 2.43 -4.98 -1.92
C PRO A 12 2.45 -3.46 -2.03
N SER A 13 2.60 -2.79 -0.90
CA SER A 13 2.55 -1.33 -0.81
C SER A 13 3.47 -0.84 0.31
N SER A 14 4.07 0.34 0.11
CA SER A 14 4.76 1.07 1.19
C SER A 14 3.79 1.82 2.10
N TYR A 15 2.50 1.82 1.79
CA TYR A 15 1.45 2.48 2.56
C TYR A 15 0.82 1.56 3.58
N THR A 16 0.27 2.15 4.64
CA THR A 16 -0.62 1.44 5.55
C THR A 16 -2.03 1.41 4.97
N VAL A 17 -2.62 0.22 4.86
CA VAL A 17 -3.95 0.00 4.29
C VAL A 17 -4.89 -0.41 5.42
N PHE A 18 -5.98 0.32 5.58
CA PHE A 18 -7.09 -0.01 6.48
C PHE A 18 -8.23 -0.58 5.66
N ILE A 19 -8.73 -1.73 6.07
CA ILE A 19 -9.83 -2.42 5.39
C ILE A 19 -10.92 -2.73 6.40
N ILE A 20 -12.10 -2.21 6.16
CA ILE A 20 -13.27 -2.47 6.98
C ILE A 20 -14.27 -3.24 6.13
N LEU A 21 -14.49 -4.50 6.46
CA LEU A 21 -15.57 -5.31 5.92
C LEU A 21 -16.78 -5.17 6.82
N TYR A 22 -17.98 -5.03 6.26
CA TYR A 22 -19.19 -4.84 7.04
C TYR A 22 -20.41 -5.46 6.39
N ASN A 23 -21.45 -5.72 7.17
CA ASN A 23 -22.75 -6.18 6.71
C ASN A 23 -23.88 -5.22 7.11
N LYS A 24 -25.08 -5.47 6.55
CA LYS A 24 -26.28 -4.66 6.85
C LYS A 24 -26.76 -4.78 8.30
N LYS A 25 -26.33 -5.82 9.03
CA LYS A 25 -26.69 -6.04 10.43
C LYS A 25 -25.79 -5.25 11.38
N GLY A 26 -24.75 -4.56 10.86
CA GLY A 26 -23.81 -3.76 11.65
C GLY A 26 -22.59 -4.54 12.15
N SER A 27 -22.44 -5.83 11.79
CA SER A 27 -21.20 -6.57 12.07
C SER A 27 -20.10 -6.09 11.13
N TYR A 28 -18.88 -6.02 11.65
CA TYR A 28 -17.72 -5.58 10.86
C TYR A 28 -16.43 -6.28 11.29
N ASN A 29 -15.46 -6.26 10.38
CA ASN A 29 -14.07 -6.63 10.63
C ASN A 29 -13.17 -5.51 10.16
N LEU A 30 -12.23 -5.07 10.99
CA LEU A 30 -11.19 -4.11 10.65
C LEU A 30 -9.87 -4.84 10.53
N SER A 31 -9.28 -4.80 9.34
CA SER A 31 -7.94 -5.28 9.08
C SER A 31 -7.01 -4.10 8.78
N ILE A 32 -5.84 -4.10 9.43
CA ILE A 32 -4.82 -3.09 9.24
C ILE A 32 -3.58 -3.79 8.68
N ILE A 33 -3.14 -3.35 7.51
CA ILE A 33 -1.97 -3.90 6.83
C ILE A 33 -0.94 -2.79 6.74
N ASP A 34 0.11 -2.89 7.54
CA ASP A 34 1.20 -1.94 7.52
C ASP A 34 2.27 -2.41 6.53
N ARG A 35 2.50 -1.63 5.47
CA ARG A 35 3.61 -1.77 4.53
C ARG A 35 3.87 -3.21 4.09
N CYS A 36 2.94 -3.82 3.38
CA CYS A 36 3.07 -5.22 2.99
C CYS A 36 4.10 -5.41 1.85
N ARG A 37 4.99 -6.41 2.01
CA ARG A 37 6.01 -6.77 1.01
C ARG A 37 5.51 -7.76 -0.02
N ASN A 38 4.52 -8.56 0.37
CA ASN A 38 3.96 -9.64 -0.44
C ASN A 38 2.46 -9.41 -0.57
N ILE A 39 1.83 -10.10 -1.52
CA ILE A 39 0.38 -10.13 -1.58
C ILE A 39 -0.15 -10.62 -0.23
N THR A 40 -1.04 -9.84 0.36
CA THR A 40 -1.75 -10.22 1.58
C THR A 40 -3.18 -10.58 1.21
N GLU A 41 -3.63 -11.75 1.62
CA GLU A 41 -5.00 -12.20 1.42
C GLU A 41 -5.78 -12.04 2.72
N ILE A 42 -6.90 -11.33 2.66
CA ILE A 42 -7.80 -11.15 3.79
C ILE A 42 -9.04 -12.00 3.51
N PRO A 43 -9.35 -12.97 4.38
CA PRO A 43 -10.57 -13.76 4.24
C PRO A 43 -11.80 -12.83 4.28
N ALA A 44 -12.64 -12.91 3.25
CA ALA A 44 -13.87 -12.14 3.21
C ALA A 44 -14.98 -12.76 4.08
N ASP A 45 -14.83 -14.03 4.47
CA ASP A 45 -15.73 -14.77 5.36
C ASP A 45 -15.62 -14.39 6.85
N THR A 46 -14.76 -13.45 7.20
CA THR A 46 -14.66 -12.89 8.57
C THR A 46 -15.90 -12.13 9.02
N VAL A 47 -16.76 -11.74 8.08
CA VAL A 47 -18.07 -11.10 8.33
C VAL A 47 -19.14 -11.86 7.55
N GLU A 48 -20.13 -12.42 8.26
CA GLU A 48 -21.26 -13.10 7.63
C GLU A 48 -22.11 -12.11 6.79
N ASP A 49 -22.51 -12.52 5.59
CA ASP A 49 -23.32 -11.69 4.68
C ASP A 49 -22.72 -10.31 4.37
N ILE A 50 -21.44 -10.25 3.96
CA ILE A 50 -20.77 -8.98 3.61
C ILE A 50 -21.63 -8.16 2.66
N SER A 51 -21.88 -6.91 3.05
CA SER A 51 -22.64 -5.94 2.26
C SER A 51 -21.78 -4.84 1.67
N GLY A 52 -20.54 -4.68 2.16
CA GLY A 52 -19.61 -3.69 1.65
C GLY A 52 -18.23 -3.76 2.26
N CYS A 53 -17.34 -2.97 1.65
CA CYS A 53 -15.97 -2.81 2.08
C CYS A 53 -15.60 -1.33 2.03
N PHE A 54 -14.91 -0.85 3.06
CA PHE A 54 -14.26 0.46 3.05
C PHE A 54 -12.75 0.22 3.09
N ILE A 55 -12.04 0.81 2.13
CA ILE A 55 -10.58 0.74 2.06
C ILE A 55 -10.04 2.15 2.14
N SER A 56 -9.12 2.39 3.06
CA SER A 56 -8.36 3.63 3.14
C SER A 56 -6.88 3.33 3.08
N VAL A 57 -6.18 4.08 2.25
CA VAL A 57 -4.74 4.03 2.12
C VAL A 57 -4.17 5.29 2.73
N MET A 58 -3.28 5.13 3.69
CA MET A 58 -2.63 6.26 4.35
C MET A 58 -1.22 6.43 3.81
N ASP A 59 -0.93 7.66 3.39
CA ASP A 59 0.43 8.03 3.00
C ASP A 59 1.37 7.97 4.22
N ASP A 60 2.64 7.80 3.93
CA ASP A 60 3.76 7.49 4.82
C ASP A 60 4.04 8.46 5.98
N ASN A 61 3.16 9.40 6.28
CA ASN A 61 3.29 10.23 7.47
C ASN A 61 3.01 9.39 8.73
N ALA A 62 3.87 8.39 8.86
CA ALA A 62 4.27 7.74 10.09
C ALA A 62 3.17 7.47 11.11
N PHE A 63 2.35 6.48 10.83
CA PHE A 63 1.69 5.78 11.93
C PHE A 63 2.61 4.67 12.43
N TYR A 64 3.19 4.84 13.60
CA TYR A 64 3.67 3.70 14.36
C TYR A 64 2.42 3.01 14.93
N ILE A 65 2.14 1.83 14.48
CA ILE A 65 1.08 0.98 15.04
C ILE A 65 1.76 0.05 16.05
N PRO A 66 1.83 0.43 17.34
CA PRO A 66 2.14 -0.54 18.37
C PRO A 66 0.97 -1.53 18.35
N SER A 67 1.25 -2.81 18.38
CA SER A 67 0.30 -3.93 18.36
C SER A 67 -1.14 -3.49 18.71
N TYR A 68 -2.00 -3.41 17.69
CA TYR A 68 -3.37 -2.99 17.82
C TYR A 68 -4.14 -3.99 18.68
N SER A 69 -4.54 -3.58 19.86
CA SER A 69 -5.46 -4.35 20.69
C SER A 69 -6.89 -4.02 20.28
N ALA A 70 -7.61 -5.01 19.83
CA ALA A 70 -8.95 -4.91 19.24
C ALA A 70 -10.08 -4.51 20.22
N SER A 71 -9.82 -3.72 21.24
CA SER A 71 -10.88 -3.10 22.05
C SER A 71 -11.40 -1.86 21.32
N GLN A 72 -12.23 -2.07 20.32
CA GLN A 72 -12.78 -1.03 19.45
C GLN A 72 -13.98 -0.34 20.09
N PRO A 73 -14.12 0.97 19.94
CA PRO A 73 -15.42 1.58 20.08
C PRO A 73 -16.29 1.18 18.88
N ASP A 74 -17.36 0.46 19.12
CA ASP A 74 -18.42 0.17 18.13
C ASP A 74 -18.92 1.43 17.40
N ASP A 75 -18.77 2.58 18.05
CA ASP A 75 -19.19 3.89 17.57
C ASP A 75 -18.47 4.36 16.30
N PHE A 76 -17.19 4.04 16.11
CA PHE A 76 -16.42 4.52 14.95
C PHE A 76 -16.93 3.93 13.63
N VAL A 77 -17.07 2.61 13.56
CA VAL A 77 -17.53 1.94 12.34
C VAL A 77 -18.98 2.30 12.06
N GLN A 78 -19.83 2.38 13.08
CA GLN A 78 -21.22 2.84 12.93
C GLN A 78 -21.27 4.27 12.35
N LYS A 79 -20.43 5.19 12.80
CA LYS A 79 -20.32 6.53 12.24
C LYS A 79 -19.87 6.52 10.78
N LEU A 80 -18.88 5.69 10.41
CA LEU A 80 -18.47 5.54 9.01
C LEU A 80 -19.60 5.03 8.12
N LEU A 81 -20.37 4.04 8.58
CA LEU A 81 -21.42 3.40 7.81
C LEU A 81 -22.66 4.27 7.65
N THR A 82 -23.03 5.03 8.68
CA THR A 82 -24.23 5.87 8.69
C THR A 82 -24.03 7.24 8.06
N THR A 83 -22.79 7.70 7.92
CA THR A 83 -22.50 9.01 7.36
C THR A 83 -22.55 8.97 5.84
N GLY A 84 -23.55 9.61 5.22
CA GLY A 84 -23.70 9.70 3.76
C GLY A 84 -22.72 10.64 3.06
N ASN A 85 -22.05 11.53 3.79
CA ASN A 85 -21.12 12.52 3.25
C ASN A 85 -19.68 12.02 3.32
N TYR A 86 -18.96 12.06 2.18
CA TYR A 86 -17.59 11.59 2.07
C TYR A 86 -16.62 12.36 3.01
N ASP A 87 -16.69 13.68 3.04
CA ASP A 87 -15.79 14.51 3.86
C ASP A 87 -15.94 14.19 5.35
N LYS A 88 -17.16 14.02 5.81
CA LYS A 88 -17.44 13.61 7.20
C LYS A 88 -16.93 12.21 7.51
N ARG A 89 -16.97 11.27 6.54
CA ARG A 89 -16.34 9.94 6.72
C ARG A 89 -14.83 10.08 6.91
N VAL A 90 -14.17 10.92 6.11
CA VAL A 90 -12.74 11.21 6.22
C VAL A 90 -12.43 11.85 7.59
N GLU A 91 -13.25 12.78 8.07
CA GLU A 91 -13.09 13.39 9.41
C GLU A 91 -13.22 12.36 10.53
N HIS A 92 -14.22 11.48 10.47
CA HIS A 92 -14.39 10.41 11.44
C HIS A 92 -13.22 9.44 11.45
N PHE A 93 -12.74 9.07 10.26
CA PHE A 93 -11.57 8.21 10.11
C PHE A 93 -10.30 8.86 10.67
N ASN A 94 -10.05 10.12 10.33
CA ASN A 94 -8.91 10.88 10.86
C ASN A 94 -8.96 11.05 12.38
N SER A 95 -10.15 11.25 12.94
CA SER A 95 -10.35 11.33 14.38
C SER A 95 -10.07 10.00 15.07
N PHE A 96 -10.54 8.90 14.48
CA PHE A 96 -10.22 7.56 14.95
C PHE A 96 -8.71 7.31 14.96
N LEU A 97 -8.01 7.64 13.86
CA LEU A 97 -6.57 7.45 13.76
C LEU A 97 -5.80 8.22 14.85
N ARG A 98 -6.13 9.51 15.05
CA ARG A 98 -5.49 10.35 16.07
C ARG A 98 -5.70 9.83 17.50
N ASN A 99 -6.88 9.26 17.76
CA ASN A 99 -7.22 8.76 19.10
C ASN A 99 -6.69 7.36 19.37
N SER A 100 -6.54 6.55 18.32
CA SER A 100 -6.18 5.12 18.46
C SER A 100 -4.69 4.86 18.26
N PHE A 101 -3.97 5.79 17.61
CA PHE A 101 -2.57 5.58 17.26
C PHE A 101 -1.69 6.77 17.68
N GLN A 102 -0.47 6.47 18.11
CA GLN A 102 0.55 7.50 18.27
C GLN A 102 1.10 7.87 16.89
N ILE A 103 0.86 9.11 16.48
CA ILE A 103 1.45 9.66 15.25
C ILE A 103 2.90 10.02 15.57
N THR A 104 3.84 9.27 15.01
CA THR A 104 5.26 9.63 15.04
C THR A 104 5.58 10.38 13.76
N HIS A 105 6.19 11.54 13.86
CA HIS A 105 6.66 12.28 12.68
C HIS A 105 7.77 11.48 11.97
N CYS A 106 7.68 11.42 10.65
CA CYS A 106 8.77 10.88 9.83
C CYS A 106 10.04 11.70 10.08
N PRO A 107 11.18 11.09 10.39
CA PRO A 107 12.44 11.81 10.45
C PRO A 107 12.71 12.56 9.14
N VAL A 108 13.17 13.81 9.25
CA VAL A 108 13.40 14.69 8.08
C VAL A 108 14.35 14.06 7.07
N GLU A 109 15.33 13.30 7.54
CA GLU A 109 16.29 12.59 6.71
C GLU A 109 15.61 11.52 5.83
N ILE A 110 14.67 10.77 6.41
CA ILE A 110 13.90 9.75 5.69
C ILE A 110 12.96 10.42 4.69
N GLU A 111 12.27 11.48 5.10
CA GLU A 111 11.36 12.23 4.23
C GLU A 111 12.08 12.81 3.02
N ASN A 112 13.27 13.38 3.20
CA ASN A 112 14.08 13.87 2.11
C ASN A 112 14.48 12.77 1.13
N MET A 113 14.98 11.65 1.63
CA MET A 113 15.36 10.50 0.79
C MET A 113 14.12 9.89 0.09
N ARG A 114 12.99 9.77 0.79
CA ARG A 114 11.72 9.34 0.22
C ARG A 114 11.32 10.23 -0.96
N SER A 115 11.35 11.53 -0.77
CA SER A 115 11.02 12.51 -1.81
C SER A 115 11.93 12.38 -3.03
N MET A 116 13.22 12.11 -2.84
CA MET A 116 14.17 11.88 -3.94
C MET A 116 13.83 10.60 -4.71
N ILE A 117 13.52 9.50 -4.01
CA ILE A 117 13.12 8.23 -4.63
C ILE A 117 11.81 8.39 -5.41
N ILE A 118 10.82 9.08 -4.85
CA ILE A 118 9.53 9.31 -5.52
C ILE A 118 9.72 10.17 -6.78
N ARG A 119 10.47 11.27 -6.71
CA ARG A 119 10.74 12.14 -7.86
C ARG A 119 11.47 11.41 -8.99
N SER A 120 12.37 10.50 -8.65
CA SER A 120 13.06 9.65 -9.62
C SER A 120 12.21 8.47 -10.11
N LYS A 121 10.95 8.34 -9.66
CA LYS A 121 10.08 7.17 -9.93
C LYS A 121 10.74 5.84 -9.54
N GLY A 122 11.55 5.86 -8.48
CA GLY A 122 12.32 4.71 -8.02
C GLY A 122 13.58 4.40 -8.84
N ASP A 123 13.97 5.28 -9.77
CA ASP A 123 15.18 5.15 -10.59
C ASP A 123 16.32 6.00 -10.00
N ILE A 124 16.73 5.65 -8.80
CA ILE A 124 17.87 6.27 -8.13
C ILE A 124 18.73 5.19 -7.47
N SER A 125 20.05 5.29 -7.63
CA SER A 125 20.95 4.39 -6.94
C SER A 125 21.15 4.81 -5.49
N ILE A 126 21.43 3.83 -4.62
CA ILE A 126 21.71 4.12 -3.21
C ILE A 126 23.01 4.93 -3.04
N SER A 127 23.97 4.77 -3.96
CA SER A 127 25.17 5.62 -3.99
C SER A 127 24.83 7.08 -4.28
N LEU A 128 23.93 7.34 -5.24
CA LEU A 128 23.51 8.71 -5.55
C LEU A 128 22.71 9.33 -4.39
N LEU A 129 21.88 8.54 -3.70
CA LEU A 129 21.23 9.00 -2.45
C LEU A 129 22.27 9.36 -1.38
N ALA A 130 23.31 8.55 -1.25
CA ALA A 130 24.39 8.78 -0.30
C ALA A 130 25.14 10.08 -0.62
N ASP A 131 25.51 10.29 -1.89
CA ASP A 131 26.20 11.49 -2.35
C ASP A 131 25.38 12.77 -2.14
N GLN A 132 24.07 12.70 -2.39
CA GLN A 132 23.17 13.86 -2.27
C GLN A 132 22.76 14.19 -0.82
N THR A 133 22.78 13.20 0.06
CA THR A 133 22.40 13.39 1.48
C THR A 133 23.57 13.55 2.42
N GLY A 134 24.78 13.23 1.97
CA GLY A 134 25.99 13.19 2.81
C GLY A 134 26.04 11.98 3.76
N PHE A 135 25.13 11.03 3.64
CA PHE A 135 25.13 9.81 4.44
C PHE A 135 25.85 8.67 3.74
N SER A 136 26.43 7.75 4.51
CA SER A 136 26.94 6.51 3.92
C SER A 136 25.78 5.58 3.50
N CYS A 137 26.00 4.75 2.47
CA CYS A 137 25.02 3.73 2.05
C CYS A 137 24.59 2.82 3.21
N ARG A 138 25.52 2.49 4.11
CA ARG A 138 25.24 1.68 5.30
C ARG A 138 24.28 2.39 6.27
N HIS A 139 24.48 3.69 6.47
CA HIS A 139 23.60 4.51 7.31
C HIS A 139 22.20 4.59 6.71
N ILE A 140 22.08 4.87 5.40
CA ILE A 140 20.81 4.91 4.67
C ILE A 140 20.06 3.57 4.81
N ASN A 141 20.74 2.44 4.58
CA ASN A 141 20.12 1.13 4.75
C ASN A 141 19.60 0.93 6.18
N ARG A 142 20.39 1.31 7.19
CA ARG A 142 20.03 1.15 8.61
C ARG A 142 18.79 1.95 8.96
N ILE A 143 18.72 3.24 8.59
CA ILE A 143 17.58 4.10 8.94
C ILE A 143 16.32 3.69 8.18
N PHE A 144 16.42 3.34 6.88
CA PHE A 144 15.29 2.82 6.12
C PHE A 144 14.75 1.52 6.71
N THR A 145 15.64 0.57 7.05
CA THR A 145 15.23 -0.70 7.65
C THR A 145 14.61 -0.50 9.02
N SER A 146 15.15 0.43 9.83
CA SER A 146 14.57 0.75 11.13
C SER A 146 13.17 1.37 11.03
N TYR A 147 12.94 2.20 10.01
CA TYR A 147 11.69 2.95 9.84
C TYR A 147 10.63 2.16 9.04
N TYR A 148 11.01 1.60 7.89
CA TYR A 148 10.10 0.87 6.99
C TYR A 148 10.11 -0.64 7.18
N GLY A 149 11.04 -1.20 7.98
CA GLY A 149 11.24 -2.64 8.09
C GLY A 149 11.95 -3.26 6.87
N PHE A 150 12.33 -2.46 5.86
CA PHE A 150 13.04 -2.89 4.66
C PHE A 150 13.97 -1.79 4.13
N GLY A 151 14.92 -2.17 3.27
CA GLY A 151 15.93 -1.24 2.78
C GLY A 151 15.45 -0.30 1.68
N PRO A 152 16.24 0.77 1.38
CA PRO A 152 15.90 1.78 0.38
C PRO A 152 15.81 1.20 -1.04
N LYS A 153 16.54 0.12 -1.33
CA LYS A 153 16.47 -0.59 -2.62
C LYS A 153 15.09 -1.20 -2.84
N ASP A 154 14.51 -1.80 -1.81
CA ASP A 154 13.16 -2.35 -1.88
C ASP A 154 12.13 -1.22 -1.98
N TYR A 155 12.35 -0.09 -1.29
CA TYR A 155 11.51 1.09 -1.44
C TYR A 155 11.51 1.61 -2.89
N CYS A 156 12.67 1.71 -3.54
CA CYS A 156 12.78 2.05 -4.96
C CYS A 156 11.97 1.09 -5.85
N ARG A 157 12.04 -0.22 -5.58
CA ARG A 157 11.26 -1.22 -6.31
C ARG A 157 9.75 -1.01 -6.14
N TYR A 158 9.28 -0.73 -4.92
CA TYR A 158 7.88 -0.40 -4.67
C TYR A 158 7.43 0.82 -5.45
N VAL A 159 8.21 1.89 -5.41
CA VAL A 159 7.90 3.12 -6.13
C VAL A 159 7.80 2.87 -7.65
N ARG A 160 8.77 2.15 -8.24
CA ARG A 160 8.69 1.77 -9.66
C ARG A 160 7.42 0.97 -9.98
N PHE A 161 7.12 -0.01 -9.14
CA PHE A 161 5.95 -0.85 -9.32
C PHE A 161 4.65 -0.02 -9.24
N GLN A 162 4.52 0.90 -8.29
CA GLN A 162 3.36 1.77 -8.16
C GLN A 162 3.18 2.66 -9.39
N TYR A 163 4.25 3.26 -9.90
CA TYR A 163 4.19 4.03 -11.14
C TYR A 163 3.77 3.18 -12.35
N ALA A 164 4.29 1.97 -12.47
CA ALA A 164 3.89 1.05 -13.54
C ALA A 164 2.42 0.65 -13.44
N LEU A 165 1.95 0.38 -12.22
CA LEU A 165 0.57 0.05 -11.93
C LEU A 165 -0.38 1.21 -12.28
N ASP A 166 -0.03 2.44 -11.92
CA ASP A 166 -0.73 3.67 -12.24
C ASP A 166 -0.88 3.86 -13.76
N GLU A 167 0.20 3.61 -14.51
CA GLU A 167 0.18 3.69 -15.98
C GLU A 167 -0.73 2.61 -16.60
N ILE A 168 -0.74 1.40 -16.04
CA ILE A 168 -1.66 0.33 -16.47
C ILE A 168 -3.12 0.75 -16.24
N PHE A 169 -3.46 1.32 -15.09
CA PHE A 169 -4.82 1.77 -14.81
C PHE A 169 -5.26 2.95 -15.69
N LYS A 170 -4.35 3.87 -16.02
CA LYS A 170 -4.67 4.98 -16.92
C LYS A 170 -4.88 4.53 -18.36
N ASN A 171 -4.17 3.48 -18.80
CA ASN A 171 -4.17 3.02 -20.18
C ASN A 171 -4.16 1.48 -20.29
N PRO A 172 -5.22 0.77 -19.89
CA PRO A 172 -5.21 -0.69 -19.78
C PRO A 172 -5.05 -1.42 -21.13
N PHE A 173 -5.32 -0.74 -22.25
CA PHE A 173 -5.20 -1.31 -23.61
C PHE A 173 -3.83 -1.05 -24.27
N ARG A 174 -2.93 -0.34 -23.59
CA ARG A 174 -1.59 -0.06 -24.10
C ARG A 174 -0.73 -1.31 -24.09
N GLN A 175 0.12 -1.49 -25.12
CA GLN A 175 1.02 -2.64 -25.16
C GLN A 175 2.10 -2.56 -24.05
N ASN A 176 2.47 -3.69 -23.48
CA ASN A 176 3.48 -3.78 -22.42
C ASN A 176 4.83 -3.11 -22.78
N SER A 177 5.22 -3.12 -24.05
CA SER A 177 6.45 -2.47 -24.54
C SER A 177 6.44 -0.94 -24.36
N GLU A 178 5.27 -0.32 -24.44
CA GLU A 178 5.13 1.13 -24.30
C GLU A 178 5.17 1.58 -22.83
N PHE A 179 4.72 0.70 -21.88
CA PHE A 179 4.84 0.98 -20.45
C PHE A 179 6.30 1.04 -20.03
N ILE A 180 7.17 0.23 -20.66
CA ILE A 180 8.57 0.14 -20.30
C ILE A 180 9.33 1.39 -20.72
N GLN A 181 9.00 1.99 -21.87
CA GLN A 181 9.67 3.20 -22.36
C GLN A 181 9.49 4.41 -21.40
N ASN A 182 8.40 4.44 -20.64
CA ASN A 182 8.10 5.50 -19.68
C ASN A 182 8.35 5.09 -18.21
N SER A 183 8.83 3.86 -18.00
CA SER A 183 9.11 3.31 -16.68
C SER A 183 10.61 3.17 -16.45
N SER A 184 11.02 3.15 -15.19
CA SER A 184 12.40 2.95 -14.77
C SER A 184 12.85 1.47 -14.81
N TYR A 185 12.25 0.66 -15.68
CA TYR A 185 12.66 -0.73 -15.90
C TYR A 185 13.65 -0.81 -17.05
N SER A 186 14.71 -1.62 -16.88
CA SER A 186 15.75 -1.78 -17.89
C SER A 186 15.24 -2.48 -19.17
N ASP A 187 14.31 -3.39 -19.01
CA ASP A 187 13.74 -4.19 -20.11
C ASP A 187 12.41 -4.83 -19.72
N GLN A 188 11.72 -5.42 -20.69
CA GLN A 188 10.42 -6.07 -20.53
C GLN A 188 10.49 -7.30 -19.60
N ALA A 189 11.56 -8.04 -19.64
CA ALA A 189 11.70 -9.24 -18.80
C ALA A 189 11.87 -8.85 -17.32
N HIS A 190 12.60 -7.76 -17.05
CA HIS A 190 12.74 -7.20 -15.72
C HIS A 190 11.37 -6.73 -15.18
N PHE A 191 10.63 -5.95 -15.96
CA PHE A 191 9.26 -5.52 -15.60
C PHE A 191 8.35 -6.70 -15.30
N GLN A 192 8.27 -7.68 -16.19
CA GLN A 192 7.38 -8.84 -16.01
C GLN A 192 7.74 -9.66 -14.77
N ARG A 193 9.03 -9.87 -14.52
CA ARG A 193 9.50 -10.60 -13.33
C ARG A 193 9.13 -9.86 -12.05
N GLU A 194 9.42 -8.56 -11.98
CA GLU A 194 9.15 -7.75 -10.80
C GLU A 194 7.65 -7.60 -10.58
N PHE A 195 6.87 -7.36 -11.63
CA PHE A 195 5.41 -7.29 -11.56
C PHE A 195 4.80 -8.60 -11.03
N LYS A 196 5.24 -9.74 -11.57
CA LYS A 196 4.79 -11.06 -11.10
C LYS A 196 5.21 -11.32 -9.65
N GLN A 197 6.38 -10.84 -9.23
CA GLN A 197 6.81 -10.95 -7.84
C GLN A 197 5.89 -10.18 -6.90
N PHE A 198 5.41 -9.00 -7.29
CA PHE A 198 4.52 -8.17 -6.49
C PHE A 198 3.05 -8.61 -6.53
N THR A 199 2.56 -9.10 -7.67
CA THR A 199 1.13 -9.39 -7.88
C THR A 199 0.79 -10.87 -7.91
N GLY A 200 1.79 -11.74 -8.00
CA GLY A 200 1.63 -13.19 -8.19
C GLY A 200 1.29 -13.60 -9.62
N ILE A 201 0.89 -12.65 -10.48
CA ILE A 201 0.46 -12.89 -11.87
C ILE A 201 1.20 -11.98 -12.86
N THR A 202 1.16 -12.31 -14.13
CA THR A 202 1.81 -11.47 -15.16
C THR A 202 1.00 -10.18 -15.41
N PRO A 203 1.64 -9.11 -15.93
CA PRO A 203 0.92 -7.89 -16.30
C PRO A 203 -0.27 -8.15 -17.23
N LYS A 204 -0.11 -9.06 -18.20
CA LYS A 204 -1.19 -9.43 -19.14
C LYS A 204 -2.37 -10.09 -18.42
N GLN A 205 -2.11 -11.02 -17.51
CA GLN A 205 -3.16 -11.65 -16.69
C GLN A 205 -3.83 -10.63 -15.78
N PHE A 206 -3.05 -9.72 -15.21
CA PHE A 206 -3.56 -8.65 -14.37
C PHE A 206 -4.54 -7.76 -15.13
N ILE A 207 -4.14 -7.25 -16.31
CA ILE A 207 -4.99 -6.41 -17.16
C ILE A 207 -6.28 -7.14 -17.56
N ASN A 208 -6.18 -8.39 -18.02
CA ASN A 208 -7.36 -9.17 -18.41
C ASN A 208 -8.37 -9.35 -17.26
N ASN A 209 -7.91 -9.50 -16.03
CA ASN A 209 -8.77 -9.64 -14.86
C ASN A 209 -9.51 -8.33 -14.49
N PHE A 210 -9.03 -7.17 -14.95
CA PHE A 210 -9.64 -5.86 -14.67
C PHE A 210 -10.47 -5.33 -15.84
N THR A 211 -10.32 -5.91 -17.03
CA THR A 211 -11.05 -5.48 -18.24
C THR A 211 -12.15 -6.45 -18.66
N ALA A 212 -12.33 -7.56 -17.94
CA ALA A 212 -13.41 -8.53 -18.08
C ALA A 212 -14.58 -8.18 -17.16
#